data_b6f2dd997f1e8d4b91a0dbbeb0e7ffc8
#
_entry.id   b6f2dd997f1e8d4b91a0dbbeb0e7ffc8
#
_cell.length_a   1.000
_cell.length_b   1.000
_cell.length_c   1.000
_cell.angle_alpha   90.00
_cell.angle_beta   90.00
_cell.angle_gamma   90.00
#
_symmetry.space_group_name_H-M   'P 1'
#
loop_
_entity.id
_entity.type
_entity.pdbx_description
1 polymer ?
#
loop_
_entity_poly.entity_id
_entity_poly.type
_entity_poly.pdbx_seq_one_letter_code
_entity_poly.pdbx_strand_id
1 'polypeptide(L)'
;MPLDAYDFVYIDGGHSTVNTLETAVHAFRLVKVGGVIGFDDYLLEIPQWDQTVGTPRPAIDAFLTIYSKEIELLHQGWQVWIRKKIGF
;
A
#
# COMPACT_ATOMS: atom_id res chain seq x y z
N MET A 1 8.78 -14.93 7.20
CA MET A 1 7.31 -14.91 7.34
C MET A 1 6.71 -15.72 6.21
N PRO A 2 5.70 -16.52 6.49
CA PRO A 2 5.06 -17.32 5.45
C PRO A 2 4.33 -16.43 4.45
N LEU A 3 4.37 -16.81 3.16
CA LEU A 3 3.62 -16.15 2.11
C LEU A 3 2.15 -16.55 2.18
N ASP A 4 1.26 -15.67 1.73
CA ASP A 4 -0.18 -15.92 1.64
C ASP A 4 -0.81 -16.36 2.97
N ALA A 5 -0.27 -15.84 4.09
CA ALA A 5 -0.68 -16.29 5.43
C ALA A 5 -1.63 -15.34 6.14
N TYR A 6 -1.70 -14.09 5.71
CA TYR A 6 -2.46 -13.07 6.43
C TYR A 6 -3.74 -12.69 5.72
N ASP A 7 -4.82 -12.54 6.49
CA ASP A 7 -6.09 -12.03 5.99
C ASP A 7 -6.07 -10.52 5.78
N PHE A 8 -5.20 -9.83 6.51
CA PHE A 8 -5.25 -8.37 6.60
C PHE A 8 -3.86 -7.85 6.94
N VAL A 9 -3.43 -6.80 6.23
CA VAL A 9 -2.23 -6.04 6.57
C VAL A 9 -2.56 -4.56 6.49
N TYR A 10 -2.19 -3.81 7.53
CA TYR A 10 -2.36 -2.36 7.55
C TYR A 10 -0.99 -1.70 7.54
N ILE A 11 -0.77 -0.84 6.56
CA ILE A 11 0.50 -0.16 6.37
C ILE A 11 0.40 1.24 6.94
N ASP A 12 1.06 1.45 8.06
CA ASP A 12 1.01 2.68 8.83
C ASP A 12 2.43 3.08 9.21
N GLY A 13 2.71 4.36 9.20
CA GLY A 13 3.86 4.96 9.84
C GLY A 13 5.11 5.16 9.03
N GLY A 14 5.42 4.43 8.04
CA GLY A 14 6.58 4.73 7.21
C GLY A 14 6.23 5.81 6.20
N HIS A 15 6.61 7.05 6.45
CA HIS A 15 6.14 8.14 5.61
C HIS A 15 6.95 8.36 4.34
N SER A 16 8.13 7.74 4.19
CA SER A 16 8.89 7.90 2.96
C SER A 16 8.23 7.13 1.81
N THR A 17 8.32 7.68 0.63
CA THR A 17 7.77 7.06 -0.57
C THR A 17 8.39 5.69 -0.81
N VAL A 18 9.70 5.58 -0.71
CA VAL A 18 10.41 4.32 -0.95
C VAL A 18 10.01 3.25 0.04
N ASN A 19 9.99 3.58 1.34
CA ASN A 19 9.59 2.62 2.37
C ASN A 19 8.17 2.15 2.19
N THR A 20 7.27 3.04 1.81
CA THR A 20 5.87 2.69 1.56
C THR A 20 5.76 1.70 0.41
N LEU A 21 6.49 1.94 -0.68
CA LEU A 21 6.46 1.04 -1.82
C LEU A 21 7.02 -0.34 -1.47
N GLU A 22 8.16 -0.39 -0.80
CA GLU A 22 8.76 -1.66 -0.38
C GLU A 22 7.81 -2.44 0.52
N THR A 23 7.18 -1.75 1.48
CA THR A 23 6.24 -2.39 2.39
C THR A 23 5.01 -2.91 1.64
N ALA A 24 4.51 -2.15 0.66
CA ALA A 24 3.36 -2.56 -0.14
C ALA A 24 3.64 -3.85 -0.92
N VAL A 25 4.82 -3.94 -1.54
CA VAL A 25 5.22 -5.14 -2.29
C VAL A 25 5.30 -6.35 -1.37
N HIS A 26 5.90 -6.19 -0.20
CA HIS A 26 5.97 -7.27 0.79
C HIS A 26 4.58 -7.66 1.30
N ALA A 27 3.74 -6.68 1.61
CA ALA A 27 2.39 -6.93 2.10
C ALA A 27 1.56 -7.73 1.09
N PHE A 28 1.70 -7.41 -0.19
CA PHE A 28 0.98 -8.14 -1.23
C PHE A 28 1.33 -9.63 -1.23
N ARG A 29 2.58 -9.96 -0.97
CA ARG A 29 3.02 -11.37 -0.90
C ARG A 29 2.55 -12.07 0.36
N LEU A 30 2.42 -11.32 1.47
CA LEU A 30 2.03 -11.89 2.76
C LEU A 30 0.53 -12.09 2.88
N VAL A 31 -0.27 -11.26 2.22
CA VAL A 31 -1.73 -11.34 2.27
C VAL A 31 -2.20 -12.45 1.33
N LYS A 32 -3.13 -13.26 1.81
CA LYS A 32 -3.72 -14.30 0.98
C LYS A 32 -4.70 -13.72 -0.04
N VAL A 33 -4.99 -14.48 -1.08
CA VAL A 33 -6.03 -14.10 -2.05
C VAL A 33 -7.35 -13.92 -1.32
N GLY A 34 -8.02 -12.81 -1.56
CA GLY A 34 -9.22 -12.41 -0.82
C GLY A 34 -8.93 -11.55 0.39
N GLY A 35 -7.68 -11.49 0.83
CA GLY A 35 -7.27 -10.65 1.94
C GLY A 35 -7.19 -9.18 1.56
N VAL A 36 -7.05 -8.32 2.56
CA VAL A 36 -7.16 -6.88 2.41
C VAL A 36 -5.87 -6.20 2.88
N ILE A 37 -5.42 -5.20 2.13
CA ILE A 37 -4.33 -4.31 2.52
C ILE A 37 -4.89 -2.91 2.66
N GLY A 38 -4.61 -2.26 3.81
CA GLY A 38 -4.94 -0.88 4.05
C GLY A 38 -3.68 -0.03 4.06
N PHE A 39 -3.76 1.15 3.46
CA PHE A 39 -2.71 2.16 3.49
C PHE A 39 -3.22 3.39 4.21
N ASP A 40 -2.43 3.91 5.14
CA ASP A 40 -2.75 5.15 5.81
C ASP A 40 -2.04 6.34 5.13
N ASP A 41 -2.52 7.53 5.44
CA ASP A 41 -1.86 8.79 5.08
C ASP A 41 -1.76 9.04 3.56
N TYR A 42 -2.70 8.52 2.78
CA TYR A 42 -2.68 8.73 1.33
C TYR A 42 -2.73 10.22 0.97
N LEU A 43 -3.51 10.99 1.71
CA LEU A 43 -3.68 12.43 1.45
C LEU A 43 -2.73 13.30 2.29
N LEU A 44 -1.80 12.69 3.01
CA LEU A 44 -0.85 13.43 3.82
C LEU A 44 0.00 14.35 2.94
N GLU A 45 0.12 15.61 3.37
CA GLU A 45 0.99 16.58 2.73
C GLU A 45 2.06 17.02 3.72
N ILE A 46 3.25 17.29 3.22
CA ILE A 46 4.35 17.84 4.00
C ILE A 46 4.75 19.19 3.45
N PRO A 47 5.27 20.10 4.28
CA PRO A 47 5.72 21.40 3.80
C PRO A 47 6.78 21.25 2.71
N GLN A 48 6.81 22.17 1.77
CA GLN A 48 7.78 22.13 0.67
C GLN A 48 9.23 22.07 1.12
N TRP A 49 9.52 22.66 2.28
CA TRP A 49 10.88 22.67 2.81
C TRP A 49 11.30 21.31 3.40
N ASP A 50 10.38 20.35 3.51
CA ASP A 50 10.65 19.04 4.09
C ASP A 50 10.22 17.92 3.15
N GLN A 51 10.66 17.96 1.90
CA GLN A 51 10.25 16.96 0.91
C GLN A 51 11.36 15.98 0.54
N THR A 52 12.37 15.87 1.39
CA THR A 52 13.50 14.98 1.10
C THR A 52 13.13 13.51 1.15
N VAL A 53 12.15 13.15 1.94
CA VAL A 53 11.72 11.74 2.09
C VAL A 53 10.45 11.41 1.32
N GLY A 54 9.72 12.43 0.88
CA GLY A 54 8.45 12.23 0.17
C GLY A 54 7.29 11.83 1.09
N THR A 55 6.17 11.51 0.48
CA THR A 55 4.95 11.08 1.16
C THR A 55 4.55 9.70 0.66
N PRO A 56 3.60 9.02 1.33
CA PRO A 56 3.13 7.71 0.88
C PRO A 56 2.44 7.71 -0.50
N ARG A 57 1.80 8.81 -0.87
CA ARG A 57 0.91 8.83 -2.04
C ARG A 57 1.56 8.38 -3.35
N PRO A 58 2.77 8.86 -3.73
CA PRO A 58 3.37 8.39 -4.98
C PRO A 58 3.60 6.88 -5.01
N ALA A 59 3.95 6.30 -3.87
CA ALA A 59 4.16 4.87 -3.75
C ALA A 59 2.84 4.11 -3.86
N ILE A 60 1.79 4.60 -3.22
CA ILE A 60 0.48 3.98 -3.28
C ILE A 60 -0.06 4.05 -4.71
N ASP A 61 0.08 5.20 -5.37
CA ASP A 61 -0.35 5.36 -6.77
C ASP A 61 0.41 4.39 -7.69
N ALA A 62 1.72 4.25 -7.51
CA ALA A 62 2.52 3.32 -8.27
C ALA A 62 2.08 1.88 -8.02
N PHE A 63 1.84 1.52 -6.78
CA PHE A 63 1.36 0.18 -6.42
C PHE A 63 0.01 -0.11 -7.08
N LEU A 64 -0.93 0.82 -6.99
CA LEU A 64 -2.25 0.66 -7.60
C LEU A 64 -2.16 0.48 -9.12
N THR A 65 -1.25 1.20 -9.76
CA THR A 65 -1.05 1.11 -11.20
C THR A 65 -0.41 -0.22 -11.61
N ILE A 66 0.68 -0.58 -10.92
CA ILE A 66 1.44 -1.79 -11.26
C ILE A 66 0.63 -3.05 -11.01
N TYR A 67 -0.11 -3.07 -9.92
CA TYR A 67 -0.89 -4.25 -9.49
C TYR A 67 -2.35 -4.19 -9.92
N SER A 68 -2.72 -3.30 -10.84
CA SER A 68 -4.12 -2.99 -11.14
C SER A 68 -4.96 -4.22 -11.52
N LYS A 69 -4.35 -5.23 -12.13
CA LYS A 69 -5.07 -6.45 -12.53
C LYS A 69 -5.17 -7.48 -11.42
N GLU A 70 -4.32 -7.37 -10.42
CA GLU A 70 -4.21 -8.33 -9.32
C GLU A 70 -4.96 -7.89 -8.07
N ILE A 71 -5.50 -6.68 -8.07
CA ILE A 71 -6.17 -6.11 -6.90
C ILE A 71 -7.53 -5.52 -7.27
N GLU A 72 -8.37 -5.40 -6.24
CA GLU A 72 -9.62 -4.66 -6.32
C GLU A 72 -9.52 -3.45 -5.38
N LEU A 73 -9.78 -2.26 -5.89
CA LEU A 73 -9.81 -1.05 -5.07
C LEU A 73 -11.13 -1.00 -4.31
N LEU A 74 -11.07 -1.01 -2.99
CA LEU A 74 -12.26 -0.99 -2.13
C LEU A 74 -12.63 0.41 -1.68
N HIS A 75 -11.62 1.25 -1.41
CA HIS A 75 -11.84 2.61 -0.91
C HIS A 75 -10.59 3.45 -1.18
N GLN A 76 -10.80 4.71 -1.51
CA GLN A 76 -9.72 5.67 -1.69
C GLN A 76 -10.13 7.02 -1.11
N GLY A 77 -9.45 7.41 -0.04
CA GLY A 77 -9.64 8.67 0.66
C GLY A 77 -8.38 8.97 1.44
N TRP A 78 -8.50 9.38 2.69
CA TRP A 78 -7.30 9.49 3.56
C TRP A 78 -6.61 8.14 3.68
N GLN A 79 -7.39 7.07 3.74
CA GLN A 79 -6.90 5.70 3.69
C GLN A 79 -7.26 5.09 2.34
N VAL A 80 -6.42 4.17 1.88
CA VAL A 80 -6.69 3.39 0.67
C VAL A 80 -6.79 1.92 1.05
N TRP A 81 -7.83 1.25 0.62
CA TRP A 81 -8.09 -0.15 0.93
C TRP A 81 -8.20 -0.94 -0.36
N ILE A 82 -7.47 -2.05 -0.45
CA ILE A 82 -7.51 -2.94 -1.61
C ILE A 82 -7.70 -4.38 -1.16
N ARG A 83 -8.26 -5.21 -2.06
CA ARG A 83 -8.35 -6.65 -1.88
C ARG A 83 -7.47 -7.34 -2.91
N LYS A 84 -6.71 -8.32 -2.46
CA LYS A 84 -5.89 -9.14 -3.35
C LYS A 84 -6.79 -10.13 -4.09
N LYS A 85 -6.80 -10.06 -5.43
CA LYS A 85 -7.63 -10.93 -6.25
C LYS A 85 -6.91 -12.18 -6.71
N ILE A 86 -5.63 -12.05 -7.07
CA ILE A 86 -4.79 -13.17 -7.50
C ILE A 86 -3.39 -13.02 -6.91
N GLY A 87 -2.72 -14.15 -6.73
CA GLY A 87 -1.35 -14.17 -6.25
C GLY A 87 -0.36 -14.55 -7.35
N PHE A 88 0.90 -14.41 -7.01
CA PHE A 88 1.99 -14.84 -7.87
C PHE A 88 2.71 -16.02 -7.24
#